data_aa7bc1f975f97b42d1f1ac6396c6ba04
#
_entry.id   aa7bc1f975f97b42d1f1ac6396c6ba04
#
_cell.length_a   1.000
_cell.length_b   1.000
_cell.length_c   1.000
_cell.angle_alpha   90.00
_cell.angle_beta   90.00
_cell.angle_gamma   90.00
#
_symmetry.space_group_name_H-M   'P 1'
#
loop_
_entity.id
_entity.type
_entity.pdbx_description
1 polymer ?
#
loop_
_entity_poly.entity_id
_entity_poly.type
_entity_poly.pdbx_seq_one_letter_code
_entity_poly.pdbx_strand_id
1 'polypeptide(L)'
;MKTSELVAAPHPSPLPASGEREARAFVEIDNVTHVYGGDSGVTAVDRLSLSIAEGEFAAVVGPSGCGKSTLMKLVTGLQFPRAGAVSVAGARLQGPLKIAGMAFQASSLLPWRTTLENILLPLEIVQPHRSRLRRERDAYVAKVEALLAQVGLGGLGAKYPWELSGGMQQRASLCRALIHEPQLLMLDEPFAALDSFTREELWCVIRDLHAARPVTIILVTHDLREAAFLADRIFCMSARPGRIIAERRVTFPRPRSLEVTYTGEFTDLVHDLRQQIATARQAQ
;
A
#
# COMPACT_ATOMS: atom_id res chain seq x y z
N MET A 1 -37.12 23.90 58.09
CA MET A 1 -36.59 24.22 56.76
C MET A 1 -35.15 23.76 56.73
N LYS A 2 -34.88 22.59 56.05
CA LYS A 2 -33.52 22.03 55.90
C LYS A 2 -33.09 22.34 54.46
N THR A 3 -32.12 23.21 54.32
CA THR A 3 -31.42 23.49 53.05
C THR A 3 -30.55 22.30 52.69
N SER A 4 -30.85 21.68 51.55
CA SER A 4 -30.03 20.59 50.95
C SER A 4 -28.90 21.21 50.18
N GLU A 5 -27.66 20.98 50.65
CA GLU A 5 -26.43 21.29 49.89
C GLU A 5 -26.25 20.26 48.76
N LEU A 6 -26.28 20.74 47.52
CA LEU A 6 -25.87 19.99 46.33
C LEU A 6 -24.35 19.82 46.34
N VAL A 7 -23.90 18.59 46.60
CA VAL A 7 -22.49 18.21 46.43
C VAL A 7 -22.22 18.11 44.92
N ALA A 8 -21.38 18.99 44.39
CA ALA A 8 -20.89 18.94 43.04
C ALA A 8 -20.05 17.67 42.80
N ALA A 9 -20.35 16.95 41.71
CA ALA A 9 -19.56 15.79 41.29
C ALA A 9 -18.13 16.20 40.89
N PRO A 10 -17.11 15.40 41.20
CA PRO A 10 -15.72 15.73 40.86
C PRO A 10 -15.53 15.72 39.32
N HIS A 11 -14.91 16.77 38.84
CA HIS A 11 -14.46 16.86 37.44
C HIS A 11 -13.52 15.69 37.12
N PRO A 12 -13.66 15.04 35.93
CA PRO A 12 -12.69 14.04 35.51
C PRO A 12 -11.32 14.69 35.33
N SER A 13 -10.31 14.07 35.94
CA SER A 13 -8.91 14.46 35.77
C SER A 13 -8.51 14.51 34.30
N PRO A 14 -7.67 15.48 33.88
CA PRO A 14 -7.19 15.52 32.52
C PRO A 14 -6.39 14.24 32.23
N LEU A 15 -6.70 13.65 31.05
CA LEU A 15 -5.94 12.51 30.53
C LEU A 15 -4.45 12.90 30.40
N PRO A 16 -3.51 12.00 30.72
CA PRO A 16 -2.10 12.30 30.59
C PRO A 16 -1.78 12.64 29.13
N ALA A 17 -0.98 13.71 28.96
CA ALA A 17 -0.46 14.14 27.68
C ALA A 17 0.17 12.96 26.93
N SER A 18 -0.11 12.89 25.64
CA SER A 18 0.33 11.89 24.67
C SER A 18 1.82 11.57 24.82
N GLY A 19 2.14 10.52 25.59
CA GLY A 19 3.36 9.78 25.38
C GLY A 19 3.29 9.21 23.96
N GLU A 20 4.33 9.40 23.17
CA GLU A 20 4.53 8.74 21.89
C GLU A 20 4.31 7.24 22.11
N ARG A 21 3.14 6.74 21.73
CA ARG A 21 2.96 5.31 21.56
C ARG A 21 3.93 4.97 20.44
N GLU A 22 5.00 4.26 20.71
CA GLU A 22 5.75 3.54 19.70
C GLU A 22 4.71 2.75 18.92
N ALA A 23 4.39 3.22 17.71
CA ALA A 23 3.36 2.63 16.89
C ALA A 23 3.83 1.20 16.59
N ARG A 24 3.10 0.21 17.12
CA ARG A 24 3.44 -1.21 16.96
C ARG A 24 3.61 -1.51 15.48
N ALA A 25 4.77 -2.06 15.12
CA ALA A 25 5.05 -2.44 13.73
C ALA A 25 3.97 -3.41 13.23
N PHE A 26 3.29 -3.04 12.14
CA PHE A 26 2.33 -3.91 11.46
C PHE A 26 3.03 -4.85 10.47
N VAL A 27 4.00 -4.30 9.73
CA VAL A 27 4.92 -5.08 8.89
C VAL A 27 6.31 -4.91 9.46
N GLU A 28 7.00 -6.01 9.74
CA GLU A 28 8.36 -6.02 10.23
C GLU A 28 9.21 -6.96 9.37
N ILE A 29 10.27 -6.43 8.82
CA ILE A 29 11.29 -7.17 8.07
C ILE A 29 12.58 -7.04 8.86
N ASP A 30 13.08 -8.16 9.36
CA ASP A 30 14.26 -8.22 10.20
C ASP A 30 15.39 -8.97 9.50
N ASN A 31 16.43 -8.24 9.10
CA ASN A 31 17.68 -8.74 8.55
C ASN A 31 17.50 -9.78 7.43
N VAL A 32 16.56 -9.53 6.51
CA VAL A 32 16.14 -10.46 5.47
C VAL A 32 17.13 -10.51 4.33
N THR A 33 17.58 -11.73 4.01
CA THR A 33 18.34 -12.04 2.78
C THR A 33 17.58 -13.05 1.94
N HIS A 34 17.45 -12.77 0.63
CA HIS A 34 16.82 -13.67 -0.33
C HIS A 34 17.67 -13.84 -1.59
N VAL A 35 17.84 -15.10 -2.02
CA VAL A 35 18.66 -15.51 -3.16
C VAL A 35 17.82 -16.36 -4.11
N TYR A 36 17.82 -16.03 -5.39
CA TYR A 36 17.22 -16.86 -6.45
C TYR A 36 18.26 -17.81 -7.02
N GLY A 37 17.87 -19.05 -7.31
CA GLY A 37 18.75 -20.02 -8.00
C GLY A 37 19.68 -20.84 -7.09
N GLY A 38 19.36 -21.01 -5.81
CA GLY A 38 20.15 -21.86 -4.90
C GLY A 38 21.47 -21.22 -4.44
N ASP A 39 22.51 -22.04 -4.17
CA ASP A 39 23.75 -21.58 -3.54
C ASP A 39 24.65 -20.74 -4.44
N SER A 40 24.61 -20.94 -5.76
CA SER A 40 25.29 -20.10 -6.77
C SER A 40 24.40 -19.02 -7.35
N GLY A 41 23.27 -18.71 -6.71
CA GLY A 41 22.24 -17.86 -7.23
C GLY A 41 22.48 -16.36 -7.07
N VAL A 42 21.54 -15.58 -7.57
CA VAL A 42 21.60 -14.11 -7.52
C VAL A 42 20.95 -13.60 -6.25
N THR A 43 21.72 -12.90 -5.41
CA THR A 43 21.17 -12.22 -4.24
C THR A 43 20.28 -11.05 -4.69
N ALA A 44 19.00 -11.15 -4.42
CA ALA A 44 18.03 -10.12 -4.79
C ALA A 44 17.94 -9.02 -3.72
N VAL A 45 17.84 -9.42 -2.44
CA VAL A 45 17.89 -8.53 -1.27
C VAL A 45 18.89 -9.08 -0.26
N ASP A 46 19.60 -8.20 0.44
CA ASP A 46 20.64 -8.55 1.40
C ASP A 46 20.51 -7.75 2.67
N ARG A 47 20.32 -8.45 3.80
CA ARG A 47 20.19 -7.89 5.16
C ARG A 47 19.23 -6.70 5.22
N LEU A 48 18.10 -6.84 4.53
CA LEU A 48 17.10 -5.80 4.46
C LEU A 48 16.29 -5.76 5.75
N SER A 49 16.20 -4.58 6.38
CA SER A 49 15.39 -4.35 7.57
C SER A 49 14.56 -3.09 7.36
N LEU A 50 13.26 -3.18 7.67
CA LEU A 50 12.34 -2.05 7.76
C LEU A 50 11.12 -2.42 8.62
N SER A 51 10.47 -1.41 9.17
CA SER A 51 9.21 -1.56 9.90
C SER A 51 8.19 -0.56 9.39
N ILE A 52 6.92 -0.97 9.29
CA ILE A 52 5.80 -0.12 8.85
C ILE A 52 4.70 -0.22 9.89
N ALA A 53 4.19 0.91 10.34
CA ALA A 53 3.12 0.97 11.34
C ALA A 53 1.76 0.59 10.75
N GLU A 54 0.80 0.21 11.61
CA GLU A 54 -0.58 -0.02 11.19
C GLU A 54 -1.21 1.27 10.65
N GLY A 55 -1.89 1.17 9.50
CA GLY A 55 -2.51 2.30 8.83
C GLY A 55 -1.53 3.27 8.14
N GLU A 56 -0.24 3.00 8.15
CA GLU A 56 0.76 3.83 7.51
C GLU A 56 0.77 3.62 5.99
N PHE A 57 0.98 4.70 5.25
CA PHE A 57 1.28 4.65 3.82
C PHE A 57 2.81 4.72 3.62
N ALA A 58 3.44 3.59 3.39
CA ALA A 58 4.87 3.51 3.11
C ALA A 58 5.14 3.42 1.61
N ALA A 59 6.19 4.07 1.12
CA ALA A 59 6.69 3.88 -0.24
C ALA A 59 8.09 3.26 -0.22
N VAL A 60 8.34 2.33 -1.13
CA VAL A 60 9.66 1.75 -1.37
C VAL A 60 10.11 2.16 -2.77
N VAL A 61 11.15 2.95 -2.85
CA VAL A 61 11.68 3.50 -4.10
C VAL A 61 13.09 2.97 -4.38
N GLY A 62 13.42 2.85 -5.65
CA GLY A 62 14.75 2.42 -6.06
C GLY A 62 14.83 2.07 -7.54
N PRO A 63 16.04 1.82 -8.07
CA PRO A 63 16.23 1.52 -9.48
C PRO A 63 15.55 0.21 -9.89
N SER A 64 15.35 0.04 -11.21
CA SER A 64 14.83 -1.22 -11.76
C SER A 64 15.76 -2.39 -11.40
N GLY A 65 15.17 -3.52 -11.02
CA GLY A 65 15.91 -4.72 -10.64
C GLY A 65 16.57 -4.70 -9.27
N CYS A 66 16.34 -3.69 -8.42
CA CYS A 66 16.91 -3.59 -7.07
C CYS A 66 16.27 -4.55 -6.03
N GLY A 67 15.24 -5.32 -6.38
CA GLY A 67 14.60 -6.26 -5.46
C GLY A 67 13.24 -5.82 -4.93
N LYS A 68 12.63 -4.73 -5.41
CA LYS A 68 11.31 -4.24 -4.96
C LYS A 68 10.20 -5.30 -5.08
N SER A 69 10.09 -5.95 -6.23
CA SER A 69 9.09 -7.04 -6.41
C SER A 69 9.43 -8.29 -5.57
N THR A 70 10.72 -8.50 -5.24
CA THR A 70 11.12 -9.54 -4.27
C THR A 70 10.63 -9.18 -2.88
N LEU A 71 10.81 -7.93 -2.45
CA LEU A 71 10.29 -7.42 -1.18
C LEU A 71 8.77 -7.65 -1.07
N MET A 72 8.01 -7.31 -2.13
CA MET A 72 6.57 -7.56 -2.16
C MET A 72 6.22 -9.04 -1.95
N LYS A 73 6.92 -9.94 -2.66
CA LYS A 73 6.68 -11.39 -2.53
C LYS A 73 7.03 -11.91 -1.14
N LEU A 74 8.05 -11.35 -0.51
CA LEU A 74 8.43 -11.69 0.87
C LEU A 74 7.38 -11.21 1.87
N VAL A 75 6.91 -9.95 1.76
CA VAL A 75 5.89 -9.37 2.65
C VAL A 75 4.54 -10.05 2.48
N THR A 76 4.20 -10.51 1.28
CA THR A 76 2.94 -11.23 1.03
C THR A 76 3.00 -12.73 1.30
N GLY A 77 4.17 -13.26 1.69
CA GLY A 77 4.37 -14.69 1.94
C GLY A 77 4.31 -15.55 0.69
N LEU A 78 4.45 -14.96 -0.51
CA LEU A 78 4.58 -15.69 -1.78
C LEU A 78 5.98 -16.25 -1.97
N GLN A 79 6.96 -15.71 -1.24
CA GLN A 79 8.32 -16.24 -1.11
C GLN A 79 8.79 -16.11 0.33
N PHE A 80 9.76 -16.96 0.71
CA PHE A 80 10.34 -16.95 2.05
C PHE A 80 11.80 -16.50 1.99
N PRO A 81 12.29 -15.77 2.99
CA PRO A 81 13.68 -15.38 3.05
C PRO A 81 14.59 -16.59 3.29
N ARG A 82 15.82 -16.55 2.78
CA ARG A 82 16.88 -17.52 3.11
C ARG A 82 17.43 -17.29 4.53
N ALA A 83 17.47 -16.03 4.96
CA ALA A 83 17.87 -15.63 6.31
C ALA A 83 17.01 -14.44 6.76
N GLY A 84 16.89 -14.26 8.08
CA GLY A 84 16.05 -13.25 8.67
C GLY A 84 14.59 -13.69 8.82
N ALA A 85 13.71 -12.73 9.08
CA ALA A 85 12.29 -12.98 9.28
C ALA A 85 11.42 -11.86 8.72
N VAL A 86 10.20 -12.21 8.29
CA VAL A 86 9.15 -11.26 7.97
C VAL A 86 7.96 -11.57 8.86
N SER A 87 7.45 -10.54 9.54
CA SER A 87 6.25 -10.61 10.37
C SER A 87 5.22 -9.60 9.88
N VAL A 88 3.95 -9.97 9.88
CA VAL A 88 2.83 -9.09 9.55
C VAL A 88 1.73 -9.27 10.58
N ALA A 89 1.15 -8.17 11.05
CA ALA A 89 0.16 -8.15 12.14
C ALA A 89 0.63 -8.91 13.38
N GLY A 90 1.93 -8.84 13.69
CA GLY A 90 2.56 -9.48 14.85
C GLY A 90 2.81 -10.98 14.71
N ALA A 91 2.54 -11.58 13.54
CA ALA A 91 2.78 -13.00 13.29
C ALA A 91 3.86 -13.20 12.22
N ARG A 92 4.81 -14.12 12.47
CA ARG A 92 5.81 -14.52 11.47
C ARG A 92 5.13 -15.21 10.29
N LEU A 93 5.51 -14.84 9.07
CA LEU A 93 4.92 -15.42 7.87
C LEU A 93 5.33 -16.87 7.67
N GLN A 94 4.33 -17.74 7.44
CA GLN A 94 4.48 -19.16 7.14
C GLN A 94 3.74 -19.56 5.85
N GLY A 95 3.11 -18.61 5.16
CA GLY A 95 2.35 -18.85 3.94
C GLY A 95 1.80 -17.53 3.36
N PRO A 96 1.09 -17.60 2.23
CA PRO A 96 0.48 -16.44 1.60
C PRO A 96 -0.52 -15.74 2.52
N LEU A 97 -0.39 -14.40 2.61
CA LEU A 97 -1.24 -13.56 3.43
C LEU A 97 -2.65 -13.43 2.83
N LYS A 98 -3.66 -13.88 3.58
CA LYS A 98 -5.08 -13.72 3.19
C LYS A 98 -5.63 -12.31 3.47
N ILE A 99 -4.94 -11.55 4.31
CA ILE A 99 -5.30 -10.17 4.69
C ILE A 99 -4.68 -9.12 3.77
N ALA A 100 -3.97 -9.55 2.72
CA ALA A 100 -3.32 -8.66 1.77
C ALA A 100 -4.13 -8.54 0.47
N GLY A 101 -4.33 -7.31 0.00
CA GLY A 101 -4.75 -6.99 -1.35
C GLY A 101 -3.54 -6.61 -2.19
N MET A 102 -3.55 -6.95 -3.49
CA MET A 102 -2.44 -6.63 -4.39
C MET A 102 -2.97 -6.02 -5.68
N ALA A 103 -2.39 -4.89 -6.07
CA ALA A 103 -2.54 -4.31 -7.39
C ALA A 103 -1.16 -4.26 -8.07
N PHE A 104 -1.10 -4.81 -9.28
CA PHE A 104 0.13 -4.95 -10.05
C PHE A 104 0.25 -3.87 -11.14
N GLN A 105 1.43 -3.72 -11.70
CA GLN A 105 1.72 -2.84 -12.82
C GLN A 105 0.79 -3.12 -14.02
N ALA A 106 0.58 -4.39 -14.38
CA ALA A 106 -0.48 -4.80 -15.29
C ALA A 106 -1.76 -5.04 -14.50
N SER A 107 -2.90 -4.54 -14.99
CA SER A 107 -4.21 -4.70 -14.32
C SER A 107 -4.57 -6.17 -14.07
N SER A 108 -4.05 -7.09 -14.91
CA SER A 108 -4.24 -8.55 -14.80
C SER A 108 -5.71 -8.95 -14.61
N LEU A 109 -6.63 -8.19 -15.20
CA LEU A 109 -8.04 -8.53 -15.21
C LEU A 109 -8.26 -9.75 -16.11
N LEU A 110 -9.15 -10.66 -15.71
CA LEU A 110 -9.51 -11.84 -16.49
C LEU A 110 -10.35 -11.38 -17.68
N PRO A 111 -9.89 -11.58 -18.93
CA PRO A 111 -10.56 -11.01 -20.10
C PRO A 111 -11.97 -11.58 -20.32
N TRP A 112 -12.24 -12.82 -19.90
CA TRP A 112 -13.54 -13.49 -20.04
C TRP A 112 -14.53 -13.15 -18.93
N ARG A 113 -14.19 -12.27 -17.97
CA ARG A 113 -15.07 -11.78 -16.91
C ARG A 113 -15.33 -10.30 -17.09
N THR A 114 -16.53 -9.87 -16.73
CA THR A 114 -16.87 -8.45 -16.64
C THR A 114 -16.06 -7.75 -15.56
N THR A 115 -16.07 -6.43 -15.52
CA THR A 115 -15.42 -5.61 -14.48
C THR A 115 -15.92 -6.00 -13.10
N LEU A 116 -17.22 -6.11 -12.93
CA LEU A 116 -17.86 -6.51 -11.66
C LEU A 116 -17.38 -7.90 -11.22
N GLU A 117 -17.38 -8.88 -12.15
CA GLU A 117 -16.94 -10.24 -11.84
C GLU A 117 -15.45 -10.33 -11.51
N ASN A 118 -14.62 -9.51 -12.17
CA ASN A 118 -13.21 -9.38 -11.84
C ASN A 118 -13.02 -8.85 -10.42
N ILE A 119 -13.79 -7.84 -10.02
CA ILE A 119 -13.69 -7.25 -8.69
C ILE A 119 -14.20 -8.22 -7.62
N LEU A 120 -15.22 -9.01 -7.90
CA LEU A 120 -15.74 -10.05 -6.98
C LEU A 120 -14.79 -11.25 -6.80
N LEU A 121 -13.84 -11.48 -7.69
CA LEU A 121 -12.96 -12.65 -7.69
C LEU A 121 -12.28 -12.96 -6.35
N PRO A 122 -11.70 -11.99 -5.60
CA PRO A 122 -11.11 -12.28 -4.28
C PRO A 122 -12.12 -12.86 -3.28
N LEU A 123 -13.40 -12.49 -3.38
CA LEU A 123 -14.45 -12.98 -2.48
C LEU A 123 -14.81 -14.45 -2.77
N GLU A 124 -14.51 -14.97 -3.96
CA GLU A 124 -14.64 -16.39 -4.29
C GLU A 124 -13.56 -17.26 -3.62
N ILE A 125 -12.47 -16.64 -3.13
CA ILE A 125 -11.27 -17.31 -2.63
C ILE A 125 -11.11 -17.12 -1.12
N VAL A 126 -11.23 -15.87 -0.64
CA VAL A 126 -10.89 -15.47 0.74
C VAL A 126 -12.05 -15.76 1.71
N GLN A 127 -11.75 -16.43 2.83
CA GLN A 127 -12.70 -16.56 3.94
C GLN A 127 -12.71 -15.30 4.81
N PRO A 128 -13.85 -14.92 5.40
CA PRO A 128 -15.15 -15.60 5.40
C PRO A 128 -16.03 -15.28 4.17
N HIS A 129 -15.59 -14.41 3.25
CA HIS A 129 -16.38 -13.94 2.10
C HIS A 129 -16.84 -15.09 1.21
N ARG A 130 -15.94 -16.07 0.93
CA ARG A 130 -16.25 -17.23 0.09
C ARG A 130 -17.51 -17.98 0.57
N SER A 131 -17.66 -18.19 1.87
CA SER A 131 -18.84 -18.91 2.43
C SER A 131 -20.11 -18.06 2.40
N ARG A 132 -19.99 -16.75 2.36
CA ARG A 132 -21.11 -15.78 2.37
C ARG A 132 -21.55 -15.34 0.99
N LEU A 133 -20.66 -15.43 -0.01
CA LEU A 133 -20.82 -14.81 -1.33
C LEU A 133 -22.17 -15.15 -1.99
N ARG A 134 -22.64 -16.40 -1.90
CA ARG A 134 -23.93 -16.80 -2.48
C ARG A 134 -25.12 -16.12 -1.77
N ARG A 135 -25.09 -16.09 -0.44
CA ARG A 135 -26.19 -15.59 0.38
C ARG A 135 -26.26 -14.06 0.38
N GLU A 136 -25.11 -13.42 0.31
CA GLU A 136 -24.95 -11.96 0.45
C GLU A 136 -24.54 -11.32 -0.91
N ARG A 137 -24.87 -11.97 -2.05
CA ARG A 137 -24.40 -11.54 -3.37
C ARG A 137 -24.79 -10.09 -3.68
N ASP A 138 -26.05 -9.70 -3.41
CA ASP A 138 -26.53 -8.36 -3.72
C ASP A 138 -25.80 -7.29 -2.89
N ALA A 139 -25.47 -7.57 -1.64
CA ALA A 139 -24.67 -6.68 -0.80
C ALA A 139 -23.23 -6.52 -1.35
N TYR A 140 -22.64 -7.61 -1.83
CA TYR A 140 -21.30 -7.53 -2.45
C TYR A 140 -21.33 -6.80 -3.80
N VAL A 141 -22.37 -6.98 -4.61
CA VAL A 141 -22.56 -6.22 -5.85
C VAL A 141 -22.69 -4.73 -5.54
N ALA A 142 -23.53 -4.35 -4.57
CA ALA A 142 -23.67 -2.96 -4.13
C ALA A 142 -22.34 -2.37 -3.66
N LYS A 143 -21.51 -3.15 -2.95
CA LYS A 143 -20.17 -2.75 -2.52
C LYS A 143 -19.23 -2.55 -3.70
N VAL A 144 -19.28 -3.41 -4.74
CA VAL A 144 -18.50 -3.22 -5.97
C VAL A 144 -18.91 -1.93 -6.69
N GLU A 145 -20.23 -1.70 -6.84
CA GLU A 145 -20.71 -0.47 -7.51
C GLU A 145 -20.30 0.79 -6.73
N ALA A 146 -20.32 0.75 -5.40
CA ALA A 146 -19.83 1.85 -4.57
C ALA A 146 -18.32 2.11 -4.77
N LEU A 147 -17.49 1.05 -4.83
CA LEU A 147 -16.06 1.18 -5.12
C LEU A 147 -15.81 1.71 -6.54
N LEU A 148 -16.55 1.21 -7.54
CA LEU A 148 -16.47 1.70 -8.91
C LEU A 148 -16.82 3.19 -9.01
N ALA A 149 -17.85 3.63 -8.29
CA ALA A 149 -18.22 5.05 -8.25
C ALA A 149 -17.11 5.90 -7.62
N GLN A 150 -16.47 5.45 -6.52
CA GLN A 150 -15.36 6.15 -5.87
C GLN A 150 -14.15 6.35 -6.78
N VAL A 151 -13.89 5.41 -7.69
CA VAL A 151 -12.76 5.52 -8.63
C VAL A 151 -13.17 6.09 -10.00
N GLY A 152 -14.39 6.65 -10.12
CA GLY A 152 -14.90 7.26 -11.37
C GLY A 152 -15.27 6.24 -12.45
N LEU A 153 -15.61 5.00 -12.08
CA LEU A 153 -16.05 3.92 -12.98
C LEU A 153 -17.51 3.51 -12.75
N GLY A 154 -18.32 4.36 -12.12
CA GLY A 154 -19.74 4.07 -11.86
C GLY A 154 -20.49 3.67 -13.14
N GLY A 155 -21.29 2.60 -13.06
CA GLY A 155 -22.06 2.06 -14.20
C GLY A 155 -21.26 1.23 -15.21
N LEU A 156 -19.94 1.02 -15.00
CA LEU A 156 -19.10 0.23 -15.89
C LEU A 156 -18.90 -1.23 -15.43
N GLY A 157 -19.64 -1.67 -14.43
CA GLY A 157 -19.54 -3.02 -13.88
C GLY A 157 -19.79 -4.13 -14.91
N ALA A 158 -20.69 -3.91 -15.88
CA ALA A 158 -21.01 -4.89 -16.95
C ALA A 158 -20.00 -4.92 -18.10
N LYS A 159 -19.06 -3.96 -18.15
CA LYS A 159 -18.05 -3.88 -19.23
C LYS A 159 -16.96 -4.93 -19.05
N TYR A 160 -16.47 -5.44 -20.17
CA TYR A 160 -15.30 -6.32 -20.19
C TYR A 160 -13.99 -5.53 -20.22
N PRO A 161 -12.85 -6.13 -19.81
CA PRO A 161 -11.56 -5.42 -19.78
C PRO A 161 -11.17 -4.75 -21.10
N TRP A 162 -11.44 -5.36 -22.24
CA TRP A 162 -11.12 -4.78 -23.56
C TRP A 162 -11.97 -3.57 -23.94
N GLU A 163 -13.09 -3.32 -23.25
CA GLU A 163 -13.93 -2.14 -23.43
C GLU A 163 -13.46 -0.95 -22.57
N LEU A 164 -12.47 -1.17 -21.71
CA LEU A 164 -11.92 -0.18 -20.78
C LEU A 164 -10.55 0.33 -21.25
N SER A 165 -10.29 1.63 -21.08
CA SER A 165 -8.94 2.16 -21.24
C SER A 165 -7.96 1.57 -20.22
N GLY A 166 -6.64 1.67 -20.45
CA GLY A 166 -5.63 1.18 -19.52
C GLY A 166 -5.77 1.76 -18.10
N GLY A 167 -6.04 3.06 -18.01
CA GLY A 167 -6.29 3.72 -16.71
C GLY A 167 -7.56 3.22 -16.01
N MET A 168 -8.64 2.96 -16.78
CA MET A 168 -9.88 2.38 -16.24
C MET A 168 -9.65 0.95 -15.73
N GLN A 169 -8.89 0.14 -16.48
CA GLN A 169 -8.51 -1.21 -16.04
C GLN A 169 -7.68 -1.17 -14.75
N GLN A 170 -6.77 -0.21 -14.63
CA GLN A 170 -5.95 -0.05 -13.42
C GLN A 170 -6.81 0.33 -12.21
N ARG A 171 -7.77 1.26 -12.37
CA ARG A 171 -8.76 1.60 -11.32
C ARG A 171 -9.62 0.40 -10.93
N ALA A 172 -10.08 -0.41 -11.88
CA ALA A 172 -10.81 -1.65 -11.60
C ALA A 172 -9.95 -2.68 -10.86
N SER A 173 -8.67 -2.82 -11.21
CA SER A 173 -7.72 -3.68 -10.50
C SER A 173 -7.50 -3.23 -9.05
N LEU A 174 -7.48 -1.92 -8.78
CA LEU A 174 -7.44 -1.37 -7.43
C LEU A 174 -8.71 -1.74 -6.63
N CYS A 175 -9.90 -1.60 -7.23
CA CYS A 175 -11.15 -2.04 -6.60
C CYS A 175 -11.12 -3.54 -6.27
N ARG A 176 -10.60 -4.38 -7.17
CA ARG A 176 -10.40 -5.81 -6.92
C ARG A 176 -9.49 -6.08 -5.73
N ALA A 177 -8.41 -5.30 -5.57
CA ALA A 177 -7.50 -5.44 -4.45
C ALA A 177 -8.13 -5.01 -3.11
N LEU A 178 -9.17 -4.16 -3.14
CA LEU A 178 -9.80 -3.59 -1.95
C LEU A 178 -11.10 -4.28 -1.53
N ILE A 179 -11.78 -5.03 -2.41
CA ILE A 179 -13.15 -5.53 -2.18
C ILE A 179 -13.29 -6.41 -0.93
N HIS A 180 -12.26 -7.20 -0.60
CA HIS A 180 -12.25 -8.09 0.56
C HIS A 180 -11.77 -7.41 1.85
N GLU A 181 -11.65 -6.05 1.84
CA GLU A 181 -11.24 -5.23 3.00
C GLU A 181 -9.90 -5.67 3.60
N PRO A 182 -8.83 -5.65 2.81
CA PRO A 182 -7.52 -6.07 3.27
C PRO A 182 -7.01 -5.16 4.40
N GLN A 183 -6.19 -5.71 5.30
CA GLN A 183 -5.46 -4.93 6.30
C GLN A 183 -4.13 -4.39 5.72
N LEU A 184 -3.63 -5.01 4.67
CA LEU A 184 -2.43 -4.62 3.92
C LEU A 184 -2.76 -4.48 2.44
N LEU A 185 -2.45 -3.35 1.84
CA LEU A 185 -2.53 -3.14 0.40
C LEU A 185 -1.14 -2.99 -0.19
N MET A 186 -0.81 -3.87 -1.13
CA MET A 186 0.46 -3.85 -1.87
C MET A 186 0.23 -3.28 -3.26
N LEU A 187 0.93 -2.22 -3.63
CA LEU A 187 0.84 -1.55 -4.92
C LEU A 187 2.19 -1.66 -5.65
N ASP A 188 2.25 -2.45 -6.73
CA ASP A 188 3.48 -2.67 -7.52
C ASP A 188 3.43 -1.83 -8.80
N GLU A 189 4.10 -0.69 -8.78
CA GLU A 189 4.17 0.27 -9.89
C GLU A 189 2.81 0.56 -10.56
N PRO A 190 1.75 0.86 -9.77
CA PRO A 190 0.37 0.87 -10.27
C PRO A 190 0.09 1.99 -11.27
N PHE A 191 1.02 2.93 -11.42
CA PHE A 191 0.87 4.11 -12.29
C PHE A 191 1.76 4.10 -13.52
N ALA A 192 2.65 3.10 -13.68
CA ALA A 192 3.73 3.13 -14.68
C ALA A 192 3.22 3.17 -16.14
N ALA A 193 2.02 2.63 -16.40
CA ALA A 193 1.44 2.58 -17.75
C ALA A 193 0.48 3.74 -18.05
N LEU A 194 0.38 4.75 -17.16
CA LEU A 194 -0.59 5.84 -17.27
C LEU A 194 0.07 7.12 -17.78
N ASP A 195 -0.67 7.91 -18.56
CA ASP A 195 -0.32 9.28 -18.87
C ASP A 195 -0.32 10.16 -17.59
N SER A 196 0.27 11.36 -17.66
CA SER A 196 0.45 12.22 -16.50
C SER A 196 -0.86 12.64 -15.82
N PHE A 197 -1.90 12.97 -16.60
CA PHE A 197 -3.18 13.42 -16.04
C PHE A 197 -3.91 12.26 -15.33
N THR A 198 -4.05 11.13 -16.00
CA THR A 198 -4.68 9.92 -15.43
C THR A 198 -3.93 9.43 -14.19
N ARG A 199 -2.60 9.57 -14.17
CA ARG A 199 -1.76 9.24 -13.03
C ARG A 199 -2.06 10.12 -11.81
N GLU A 200 -2.09 11.44 -12.00
CA GLU A 200 -2.40 12.40 -10.92
C GLU A 200 -3.84 12.24 -10.39
N GLU A 201 -4.80 11.96 -11.27
CA GLU A 201 -6.16 11.61 -10.85
C GLU A 201 -6.16 10.34 -9.97
N LEU A 202 -5.42 9.31 -10.35
CA LEU A 202 -5.36 8.06 -9.58
C LEU A 202 -4.61 8.23 -8.24
N TRP A 203 -3.62 9.13 -8.17
CA TRP A 203 -3.01 9.50 -6.87
C TRP A 203 -4.07 10.09 -5.92
N CYS A 204 -4.90 11.00 -6.42
CA CYS A 204 -5.98 11.58 -5.62
C CYS A 204 -6.98 10.51 -5.17
N VAL A 205 -7.36 9.59 -6.05
CA VAL A 205 -8.24 8.46 -5.71
C VAL A 205 -7.64 7.60 -4.59
N ILE A 206 -6.37 7.21 -4.69
CA ILE A 206 -5.70 6.39 -3.66
C ILE A 206 -5.54 7.15 -2.35
N ARG A 207 -5.18 8.45 -2.40
CA ARG A 207 -5.14 9.33 -1.23
C ARG A 207 -6.47 9.34 -0.49
N ASP A 208 -7.57 9.53 -1.22
CA ASP A 208 -8.91 9.67 -0.65
C ASP A 208 -9.43 8.33 -0.12
N LEU A 209 -9.14 7.23 -0.81
CA LEU A 209 -9.43 5.88 -0.32
C LEU A 209 -8.69 5.57 0.98
N HIS A 210 -7.41 5.94 1.08
CA HIS A 210 -6.63 5.76 2.30
C HIS A 210 -7.12 6.65 3.45
N ALA A 211 -7.51 7.90 3.16
CA ALA A 211 -8.08 8.81 4.17
C ALA A 211 -9.43 8.30 4.70
N ALA A 212 -10.26 7.72 3.83
CA ALA A 212 -11.57 7.17 4.23
C ALA A 212 -11.46 5.86 5.02
N ARG A 213 -10.42 5.06 4.75
CA ARG A 213 -10.15 3.77 5.42
C ARG A 213 -8.64 3.60 5.57
N PRO A 214 -8.08 3.86 6.76
CA PRO A 214 -6.65 3.74 7.01
C PRO A 214 -6.21 2.26 6.93
N VAL A 215 -5.97 1.76 5.71
CA VAL A 215 -5.34 0.47 5.45
C VAL A 215 -3.83 0.67 5.39
N THR A 216 -3.03 -0.27 5.91
CA THR A 216 -1.58 -0.19 5.74
C THR A 216 -1.25 -0.38 4.25
N ILE A 217 -0.53 0.57 3.65
CA ILE A 217 -0.18 0.54 2.22
C ILE A 217 1.32 0.46 2.05
N ILE A 218 1.77 -0.42 1.16
CA ILE A 218 3.15 -0.43 0.66
C ILE A 218 3.10 -0.19 -0.84
N LEU A 219 3.54 0.98 -1.25
CA LEU A 219 3.71 1.38 -2.64
C LEU A 219 5.15 1.07 -3.07
N VAL A 220 5.30 0.25 -4.08
CA VAL A 220 6.56 0.03 -4.76
C VAL A 220 6.54 0.82 -6.06
N THR A 221 7.50 1.74 -6.22
CA THR A 221 7.59 2.58 -7.41
C THR A 221 9.04 2.99 -7.69
N HIS A 222 9.32 3.41 -8.91
CA HIS A 222 10.55 4.10 -9.28
C HIS A 222 10.34 5.62 -9.43
N ASP A 223 9.10 6.09 -9.33
CA ASP A 223 8.76 7.50 -9.39
C ASP A 223 8.76 8.13 -7.99
N LEU A 224 9.70 9.07 -7.78
CA LEU A 224 9.88 9.75 -6.50
C LEU A 224 8.76 10.74 -6.20
N ARG A 225 8.08 11.28 -7.23
CA ARG A 225 6.96 12.20 -7.05
C ARG A 225 5.74 11.46 -6.51
N GLU A 226 5.47 10.25 -7.01
CA GLU A 226 4.41 9.36 -6.48
C GLU A 226 4.63 9.08 -5.00
N ALA A 227 5.85 8.67 -4.65
CA ALA A 227 6.23 8.39 -3.28
C ALA A 227 6.08 9.63 -2.39
N ALA A 228 6.60 10.79 -2.81
CA ALA A 228 6.52 12.05 -2.06
C ALA A 228 5.08 12.55 -1.89
N PHE A 229 4.21 12.33 -2.89
CA PHE A 229 2.81 12.75 -2.81
C PHE A 229 1.97 11.84 -1.90
N LEU A 230 2.17 10.53 -1.96
CA LEU A 230 1.29 9.55 -1.32
C LEU A 230 1.76 9.10 0.06
N ALA A 231 3.06 8.87 0.24
CA ALA A 231 3.56 8.17 1.42
C ALA A 231 3.74 9.06 2.66
N ASP A 232 3.67 8.44 3.84
CA ASP A 232 4.09 9.02 5.12
C ASP A 232 5.60 8.84 5.33
N ARG A 233 6.12 7.67 4.91
CA ARG A 233 7.56 7.38 4.90
C ARG A 233 7.98 6.76 3.57
N ILE A 234 9.20 7.10 3.16
CA ILE A 234 9.82 6.63 1.92
C ILE A 234 11.11 5.89 2.28
N PHE A 235 11.19 4.63 1.84
CA PHE A 235 12.37 3.79 1.98
C PHE A 235 13.09 3.73 0.64
N CYS A 236 14.35 4.19 0.60
CA CYS A 236 15.18 4.13 -0.58
C CYS A 236 15.96 2.82 -0.60
N MET A 237 15.89 2.09 -1.72
CA MET A 237 16.65 0.86 -1.93
C MET A 237 17.86 1.11 -2.83
N SER A 238 19.00 0.47 -2.48
CA SER A 238 20.19 0.38 -3.33
C SER A 238 19.91 -0.40 -4.62
N ALA A 239 20.83 -0.35 -5.58
CA ALA A 239 20.88 -1.33 -6.66
C ALA A 239 21.15 -2.75 -6.11
N ARG A 240 21.20 -3.77 -6.99
CA ARG A 240 21.34 -5.18 -6.57
C ARG A 240 22.72 -5.45 -5.91
N PRO A 241 22.76 -6.13 -4.74
CA PRO A 241 21.64 -6.59 -3.94
C PRO A 241 20.89 -5.44 -3.25
N GLY A 242 19.55 -5.56 -3.20
CA GLY A 242 18.70 -4.53 -2.58
C GLY A 242 18.91 -4.44 -1.08
N ARG A 243 19.21 -3.25 -0.60
CA ARG A 243 19.33 -2.89 0.83
C ARG A 243 18.59 -1.57 1.05
N ILE A 244 18.07 -1.33 2.23
CA ILE A 244 17.59 0.00 2.59
C ILE A 244 18.80 0.89 2.84
N ILE A 245 18.91 1.98 2.07
CA ILE A 245 20.03 2.93 2.15
C ILE A 245 19.63 4.24 2.82
N ALA A 246 18.34 4.55 2.82
CA ALA A 246 17.81 5.73 3.49
C ALA A 246 16.32 5.57 3.77
N GLU A 247 15.88 6.27 4.79
CA GLU A 247 14.49 6.46 5.14
C GLU A 247 14.19 7.96 5.23
N ARG A 248 13.04 8.39 4.70
CA ARG A 248 12.58 9.78 4.74
C ARG A 248 11.12 9.84 5.18
N ARG A 249 10.86 10.63 6.20
CA ARG A 249 9.49 10.98 6.61
C ARG A 249 9.00 12.15 5.75
N VAL A 250 7.78 12.05 5.25
CA VAL A 250 7.12 13.11 4.47
C VAL A 250 6.26 13.93 5.41
N THR A 251 6.57 15.22 5.55
CA THR A 251 5.97 16.11 6.55
C THR A 251 4.85 17.00 6.00
N PHE A 252 4.52 16.88 4.70
CA PHE A 252 3.43 17.67 4.11
C PHE A 252 2.09 17.31 4.75
N PRO A 253 1.26 18.34 5.08
CA PRO A 253 -0.05 18.13 5.70
C PRO A 253 -0.97 17.24 4.86
N ARG A 254 -1.80 16.45 5.50
CA ARG A 254 -2.85 15.65 4.85
C ARG A 254 -4.22 16.31 5.00
N PRO A 255 -5.13 16.16 4.03
CA PRO A 255 -4.94 15.53 2.71
C PRO A 255 -4.08 16.42 1.79
N ARG A 256 -3.10 15.84 1.10
CA ARG A 256 -2.27 16.58 0.16
C ARG A 256 -3.06 16.92 -1.11
N SER A 257 -3.07 18.17 -1.51
CA SER A 257 -3.57 18.59 -2.82
C SER A 257 -2.47 18.45 -3.88
N LEU A 258 -2.84 18.38 -5.16
CA LEU A 258 -1.84 18.36 -6.25
C LEU A 258 -0.97 19.61 -6.26
N GLU A 259 -1.46 20.74 -5.73
CA GLU A 259 -0.70 21.99 -5.61
C GLU A 259 0.61 21.81 -4.82
N VAL A 260 0.68 20.89 -3.86
CA VAL A 260 1.92 20.62 -3.13
C VAL A 260 3.06 20.19 -4.05
N THR A 261 2.75 19.53 -5.18
CA THR A 261 3.75 19.04 -6.13
C THR A 261 4.47 20.15 -6.89
N TYR A 262 3.96 21.38 -6.83
CA TYR A 262 4.55 22.57 -7.47
C TYR A 262 5.34 23.44 -6.47
N THR A 263 5.40 23.05 -5.20
CA THR A 263 6.17 23.79 -4.18
C THR A 263 7.67 23.48 -4.27
N GLY A 264 8.49 24.45 -3.82
CA GLY A 264 9.94 24.25 -3.70
C GLY A 264 10.29 23.12 -2.75
N GLU A 265 9.63 23.05 -1.59
CA GLU A 265 9.85 22.01 -0.58
C GLU A 265 9.60 20.61 -1.11
N PHE A 266 8.58 20.42 -1.96
CA PHE A 266 8.33 19.13 -2.62
C PHE A 266 9.44 18.78 -3.61
N THR A 267 9.89 19.76 -4.39
CA THR A 267 10.98 19.60 -5.35
C THR A 267 12.29 19.25 -4.65
N ASP A 268 12.58 19.89 -3.51
CA ASP A 268 13.76 19.64 -2.69
C ASP A 268 13.74 18.22 -2.10
N LEU A 269 12.60 17.75 -1.61
CA LEU A 269 12.44 16.36 -1.15
C LEU A 269 12.72 15.35 -2.26
N VAL A 270 12.12 15.55 -3.45
CA VAL A 270 12.33 14.68 -4.61
C VAL A 270 13.81 14.69 -5.05
N HIS A 271 14.45 15.86 -5.00
CA HIS A 271 15.88 16.00 -5.32
C HIS A 271 16.76 15.27 -4.31
N ASP A 272 16.52 15.42 -3.00
CA ASP A 272 17.25 14.70 -1.94
C ASP A 272 17.15 13.18 -2.13
N LEU A 273 15.93 12.65 -2.32
CA LEU A 273 15.71 11.23 -2.58
C LEU A 273 16.51 10.73 -3.79
N ARG A 274 16.52 11.52 -4.87
CA ARG A 274 17.28 11.21 -6.10
C ARG A 274 18.77 11.18 -5.84
N GLN A 275 19.31 12.15 -5.11
CA GLN A 275 20.74 12.21 -4.76
C GLN A 275 21.16 10.98 -3.94
N GLN A 276 20.36 10.58 -2.95
CA GLN A 276 20.68 9.42 -2.12
C GLN A 276 20.75 8.12 -2.93
N ILE A 277 19.79 7.92 -3.85
CA ILE A 277 19.81 6.76 -4.75
C ILE A 277 21.02 6.81 -5.69
N ALA A 278 21.37 8.00 -6.20
CA ALA A 278 22.52 8.18 -7.10
C ALA A 278 23.85 7.91 -6.39
N THR A 279 24.05 8.45 -5.18
CA THR A 279 25.27 8.24 -4.37
C THR A 279 25.47 6.76 -4.05
N ALA A 280 24.40 6.04 -3.68
CA ALA A 280 24.46 4.61 -3.40
C ALA A 280 24.80 3.76 -4.64
N ARG A 281 24.48 4.24 -5.85
CA ARG A 281 24.87 3.59 -7.11
C ARG A 281 26.35 3.70 -7.41
N GLN A 282 26.99 4.81 -7.00
CA GLN A 282 28.42 5.07 -7.24
C GLN A 282 29.32 4.34 -6.23
N ALA A 283 28.76 3.98 -5.07
CA ALA A 283 29.49 3.29 -4.00
C ALA A 283 29.50 1.73 -4.15
N GLN A 284 28.87 1.19 -5.19
CA GLN A 284 28.81 -0.23 -5.54
C GLN A 284 29.71 -0.55 -6.74
#